data_0dead0bc2ca1cebea2fc475e5472c90e
#
_entry.id   0dead0bc2ca1cebea2fc475e5472c90e
#
_cell.length_a   1.000
_cell.length_b   1.000
_cell.length_c   1.000
_cell.angle_alpha   90.00
_cell.angle_beta   90.00
_cell.angle_gamma   90.00
#
_symmetry.space_group_name_H-M   'P 1'
#
loop_
_entity.id
_entity.type
_entity.pdbx_description
1 polymer ?
#
loop_
_entity_poly.entity_id
_entity_poly.type
_entity_poly.pdbx_seq_one_letter_code
_entity_poly.pdbx_strand_id
1 'polypeptide(L)'
;FIWHTAQDQLIFPSNAIKFVTALEKFRIPYELHIFGDGGHGLALGNYMTAHDETQVVDAIQPWKDLALSWLHRQTGFKKAFE
;
A
#
# COMPACT_ATOMS: atom_id res chain seq x y z
N PHE A 1 1.30 1.65 -7.97
CA PHE A 1 1.25 1.93 -6.53
C PHE A 1 1.47 0.64 -5.76
N ILE A 2 2.41 0.68 -4.84
CA ILE A 2 2.74 -0.48 -4.00
C ILE A 2 2.76 -0.03 -2.55
N TRP A 3 2.18 -0.82 -1.66
CA TRP A 3 2.35 -0.59 -0.23
C TRP A 3 2.67 -1.89 0.50
N HIS A 4 3.36 -1.75 1.61
CA HIS A 4 3.82 -2.88 2.42
C HIS A 4 3.95 -2.43 3.87
N THR A 5 4.20 -3.38 4.77
CA THR A 5 4.50 -3.05 6.16
C THR A 5 5.89 -3.55 6.54
N ALA A 6 6.57 -2.78 7.40
CA ALA A 6 7.90 -3.15 7.88
C ALA A 6 7.88 -4.39 8.77
N GLN A 7 6.73 -4.68 9.41
CA GLN A 7 6.59 -5.80 10.34
C GLN A 7 6.09 -7.09 9.68
N ASP A 8 5.88 -7.09 8.36
CA ASP A 8 5.45 -8.30 7.65
C ASP A 8 6.56 -9.35 7.69
N GLN A 9 6.31 -10.46 8.40
CA GLN A 9 7.27 -11.55 8.56
C GLN A 9 7.02 -12.71 7.60
N LEU A 10 5.93 -12.69 6.87
CA LEU A 10 5.63 -13.70 5.86
C LEU A 10 6.22 -13.32 4.51
N ILE A 11 5.97 -12.11 4.07
CA ILE A 11 6.57 -11.53 2.86
C ILE A 11 7.31 -10.28 3.30
N PHE A 12 8.63 -10.32 3.35
CA PHE A 12 9.42 -9.20 3.83
C PHE A 12 9.29 -7.98 2.92
N PRO A 13 9.29 -6.75 3.47
CA PRO A 13 9.15 -5.53 2.67
C PRO A 13 10.29 -5.32 1.69
N SER A 14 11.43 -5.98 1.87
CA SER A 14 12.50 -5.97 0.87
C SER A 14 12.06 -6.46 -0.50
N ASN A 15 11.01 -7.29 -0.58
CA ASN A 15 10.44 -7.71 -1.86
C ASN A 15 9.82 -6.53 -2.61
N ALA A 16 9.14 -5.63 -1.91
CA ALA A 16 8.59 -4.41 -2.51
C ALA A 16 9.71 -3.49 -3.00
N ILE A 17 10.77 -3.37 -2.21
CA ILE A 17 11.96 -2.56 -2.57
C ILE A 17 12.63 -3.11 -3.83
N LYS A 18 12.80 -4.41 -3.92
CA LYS A 18 13.36 -5.07 -5.13
C LYS A 18 12.47 -4.82 -6.35
N PHE A 19 11.16 -4.88 -6.15
CA PHE A 19 10.21 -4.65 -7.23
C PHE A 19 10.32 -3.23 -7.78
N VAL A 20 10.31 -2.22 -6.91
CA VAL A 20 10.42 -0.83 -7.36
C VAL A 20 11.80 -0.53 -7.93
N THR A 21 12.85 -1.19 -7.47
CA THR A 21 14.19 -1.08 -8.06
C THR A 21 14.16 -1.52 -9.52
N ALA A 22 13.45 -2.61 -9.82
CA ALA A 22 13.27 -3.06 -11.20
C ALA A 22 12.45 -2.07 -12.03
N LEU A 23 11.38 -1.50 -11.45
CA LEU A 23 10.58 -0.48 -12.13
C LEU A 23 11.43 0.76 -12.47
N GLU A 24 12.26 1.20 -11.54
CA GLU A 24 13.15 2.34 -11.74
C GLU A 24 14.14 2.09 -12.89
N LYS A 25 14.68 0.88 -12.95
CA LYS A 25 15.60 0.50 -14.02
C LYS A 25 14.98 0.68 -15.41
N PHE A 26 13.71 0.40 -15.56
CA PHE A 26 12.97 0.55 -16.81
C PHE A 26 12.21 1.86 -16.91
N ARG A 27 12.44 2.78 -15.97
CA ARG A 27 11.78 4.10 -15.93
C ARG A 27 10.26 4.02 -15.91
N ILE A 28 9.72 3.02 -15.26
CA ILE A 28 8.29 2.86 -15.06
C ILE A 28 7.89 3.65 -13.82
N PRO A 29 6.93 4.58 -13.91
CA PRO A 29 6.48 5.36 -12.76
C PRO A 29 5.95 4.47 -11.63
N TYR A 30 6.29 4.81 -10.40
CA TYR A 30 5.78 4.11 -9.22
C TYR A 30 5.64 5.04 -8.04
N GLU A 31 4.87 4.60 -7.07
CA GLU A 31 4.84 5.19 -5.73
C GLU A 31 4.83 4.04 -4.73
N LEU A 32 5.72 4.09 -3.74
CA LEU A 32 5.88 3.05 -2.73
C LEU A 32 5.70 3.64 -1.34
N HIS A 33 4.88 2.97 -0.52
CA HIS A 33 4.74 3.28 0.90
C HIS A 33 5.04 2.05 1.74
N ILE A 34 5.92 2.19 2.70
CA ILE A 34 6.19 1.15 3.70
C ILE A 34 5.78 1.71 5.05
N PHE A 35 4.67 1.21 5.57
CA PHE A 35 4.18 1.60 6.89
C PHE A 35 4.92 0.82 7.98
N GLY A 36 5.16 1.46 9.13
CA GLY A 36 5.93 0.84 10.20
C GLY A 36 5.21 -0.31 10.90
N ASP A 37 3.88 -0.26 10.95
CA ASP A 37 3.07 -1.17 11.75
C ASP A 37 2.21 -2.09 10.89
N GLY A 38 1.98 -3.29 11.40
CA GLY A 38 1.05 -4.25 10.83
C GLY A 38 1.72 -5.50 10.26
N GLY A 39 1.02 -6.62 10.35
CA GLY A 39 1.47 -7.88 9.79
C GLY A 39 1.08 -8.04 8.33
N HIS A 40 1.01 -9.30 7.89
CA HIS A 40 0.68 -9.65 6.53
C HIS A 40 -0.84 -9.66 6.30
N GLY A 41 -1.27 -9.27 5.10
CA GLY A 41 -2.64 -9.51 4.64
C GLY A 41 -3.70 -8.62 5.27
N LEU A 42 -3.40 -7.36 5.52
CA LEU A 42 -4.30 -6.44 6.22
C LEU A 42 -5.47 -5.92 5.39
N ALA A 43 -5.37 -5.93 4.08
CA ALA A 43 -6.37 -5.33 3.19
C ALA A 43 -6.66 -3.87 3.59
N LEU A 44 -7.88 -3.52 3.99
CA LEU A 44 -8.20 -2.15 4.39
C LEU A 44 -7.67 -1.78 5.78
N GLY A 45 -7.29 -2.76 6.59
CA GLY A 45 -6.80 -2.53 7.95
C GLY A 45 -7.86 -2.04 8.92
N ASN A 46 -9.13 -2.26 8.61
CA ASN A 46 -10.26 -1.86 9.44
C ASN A 46 -11.22 -3.04 9.63
N TYR A 47 -12.31 -2.81 10.38
CA TYR A 47 -13.28 -3.86 10.71
C TYR A 47 -13.99 -4.46 9.49
N MET A 48 -14.00 -3.79 8.35
CA MET A 48 -14.65 -4.31 7.15
C MET A 48 -13.92 -5.53 6.58
N THR A 49 -12.61 -5.62 6.76
CA THR A 49 -11.78 -6.70 6.20
C THR A 49 -11.05 -7.52 7.25
N ALA A 50 -11.07 -7.11 8.52
CA ALA A 50 -10.36 -7.80 9.58
C ALA A 50 -11.04 -9.10 9.98
N HIS A 51 -10.28 -10.18 10.12
CA HIS A 51 -10.73 -11.44 10.72
C HIS A 51 -10.72 -11.36 12.25
N ASP A 52 -9.83 -10.54 12.82
CA ASP A 52 -9.71 -10.31 14.25
C ASP A 52 -9.07 -8.93 14.49
N GLU A 53 -8.94 -8.56 15.76
CA GLU A 53 -8.44 -7.23 16.14
C GLU A 53 -7.00 -6.97 15.71
N THR A 54 -6.18 -8.00 15.53
CA THR A 54 -4.81 -7.82 15.08
C THR A 54 -4.72 -7.27 13.67
N GLN A 55 -5.79 -7.37 12.90
CA GLN A 55 -5.88 -6.85 11.54
C GLN A 55 -6.52 -5.46 11.47
N VAL A 56 -6.85 -4.86 12.60
CA VAL A 56 -7.27 -3.46 12.67
C VAL A 56 -6.04 -2.62 12.98
N VAL A 57 -5.49 -1.97 11.95
CA VAL A 57 -4.23 -1.24 12.04
C VAL A 57 -4.41 0.14 11.44
N ASP A 58 -4.63 1.13 12.29
CA ASP A 58 -4.92 2.51 11.88
C ASP A 58 -3.82 3.07 10.98
N ALA A 59 -2.57 2.74 11.27
CA ALA A 59 -1.43 3.31 10.57
C ALA A 59 -1.44 3.04 9.06
N ILE A 60 -2.04 1.92 8.60
CA ILE A 60 -2.05 1.58 7.17
C ILE A 60 -3.33 2.01 6.46
N GLN A 61 -4.38 2.39 7.19
CA GLN A 61 -5.67 2.72 6.58
C GLN A 61 -5.61 3.81 5.51
N PRO A 62 -4.70 4.79 5.57
CA PRO A 62 -4.58 5.80 4.51
C PRO A 62 -4.18 5.27 3.14
N TRP A 63 -3.71 4.03 3.01
CA TRP A 63 -3.16 3.55 1.74
C TRP A 63 -4.16 3.64 0.58
N LYS A 64 -5.44 3.42 0.85
CA LYS A 64 -6.48 3.45 -0.19
C LYS A 64 -6.60 4.84 -0.81
N ASP A 65 -6.63 5.88 0.02
CA ASP A 65 -6.74 7.25 -0.47
C ASP A 65 -5.45 7.69 -1.18
N LEU A 66 -4.30 7.26 -0.67
CA LEU A 66 -3.01 7.50 -1.33
C LEU A 66 -2.99 6.85 -2.71
N ALA A 67 -3.48 5.62 -2.82
CA ALA A 67 -3.55 4.90 -4.09
C ALA A 67 -4.48 5.60 -5.09
N LEU A 68 -5.65 6.04 -4.64
CA LEU A 68 -6.59 6.76 -5.49
C LEU A 68 -6.01 8.10 -5.96
N SER A 69 -5.32 8.81 -5.09
CA SER A 69 -4.65 10.06 -5.44
C SER A 69 -3.56 9.82 -6.51
N TRP A 70 -2.76 8.78 -6.32
CA TRP A 70 -1.73 8.40 -7.29
C TRP A 70 -2.35 8.04 -8.64
N LEU A 71 -3.40 7.23 -8.64
CA LEU A 71 -4.11 6.82 -9.84
C LEU A 71 -4.64 8.04 -10.60
N HIS A 72 -5.23 9.00 -9.89
CA HIS A 72 -5.71 10.24 -10.48
C HIS A 72 -4.57 11.00 -11.18
N ARG A 73 -3.42 11.14 -10.52
CA ARG A 73 -2.27 11.84 -11.11
C ARG A 73 -1.72 11.15 -12.36
N GLN A 74 -1.73 9.81 -12.37
CA GLN A 74 -1.19 9.04 -13.48
C GLN A 74 -2.13 8.93 -14.68
N THR A 75 -3.44 8.87 -14.45
CA THR A 75 -4.42 8.54 -15.48
C THR A 75 -5.42 9.66 -15.77
N GLY A 76 -5.45 10.69 -14.94
CA GLY A 76 -6.50 11.70 -14.99
C GLY A 76 -7.85 11.23 -14.44
N PHE A 77 -7.91 10.02 -13.86
CA PHE A 77 -9.12 9.52 -13.22
C PHE A 77 -9.50 10.41 -12.03
N LYS A 78 -10.76 10.82 -11.96
CA LYS A 78 -11.26 11.61 -10.85
C LYS A 78 -12.14 10.76 -9.95
N LYS A 79 -12.04 10.99 -8.65
CA LYS A 79 -12.96 10.40 -7.71
C LYS A 79 -14.38 10.90 -8.00
N ALA A 80 -15.38 10.04 -7.77
CA ALA A 80 -16.78 10.36 -8.09
C ALA A 80 -17.31 11.60 -7.35
N PHE A 81 -16.69 11.98 -6.24
CA PHE A 81 -17.18 13.07 -5.37
C PHE A 81 -16.20 14.24 -5.26
N GLU A 82 -15.31 14.37 -6.18
CA GLU A 82 -14.50 15.58 -6.30
C GLU A 82 -15.24 16.73 -6.98
#